data_5c7a9d9ab4bf95cb9fab480001486a63
#
_entry.id   5c7a9d9ab4bf95cb9fab480001486a63
#
_cell.length_a   1.000
_cell.length_b   1.000
_cell.length_c   1.000
_cell.angle_alpha   90.00
_cell.angle_beta   90.00
_cell.angle_gamma   90.00
#
_symmetry.space_group_name_H-M   'P 1'
#
loop_
_entity.id
_entity.type
_entity.pdbx_description
1 polymer ?
#
loop_
_entity_poly.entity_id
_entity_poly.type
_entity_poly.pdbx_seq_one_letter_code
_entity_poly.pdbx_strand_id
1 'polypeptide(L)'
;MNIVFDNADKVNGLLTITLVEADYKDAVEKQLKDYRKKANIPGFRPGMVPMSLLKKQVGTQVKMDAINNIVGEQLYKYVQDNKIQMLGQPLPSEKQVAQDLEKDTEFTFLFDIAVAPEFEVKLSGHDKVAYYNIAVSDDVIDKQVEMFASRNGSYVKAEAYEGNDMLKGDLRELDADGNTLDGGLTLSETTIMPAYVKDENQKKLFDGAKVGDIITINPRQMYGDAELAALLHVDKAELGYHAGDFTYQITEISRYEKAPVDQKLFDAVFGEGVCADEAAFRAKIAEGVKVQLQSDQDFKFLMDARAHIEKKIGKLEFPDALLKRILRESNKDKGEEFVEKNYEGSIKQLKWHLIKEKIVAAHNIKIDDADIKATAVEAARVQFAQYGMNNVPAEYLENYADEMIKNREAVDGLVDRAIDVKITEVLKGIVKLDEKEISLDDFNKLMEEK
;
A
#
# COMPACT_ATOMS: atom_id res chain seq x y z
N MET A 1 -17.00 17.13 40.94
CA MET A 1 -17.07 16.85 39.49
C MET A 1 -18.33 16.08 39.16
N ASN A 2 -19.07 16.45 38.13
CA ASN A 2 -20.25 15.76 37.64
C ASN A 2 -20.08 15.48 36.13
N ILE A 3 -20.42 14.26 35.68
CA ILE A 3 -20.37 13.87 34.27
C ILE A 3 -21.73 13.30 33.88
N VAL A 4 -22.31 13.88 32.84
CA VAL A 4 -23.62 13.46 32.31
C VAL A 4 -23.46 13.16 30.81
N PHE A 5 -23.98 12.01 30.38
CA PHE A 5 -24.00 11.62 28.99
C PHE A 5 -25.44 11.51 28.48
N ASP A 6 -25.78 12.32 27.52
CA ASP A 6 -27.06 12.29 26.81
C ASP A 6 -26.86 11.70 25.41
N ASN A 7 -27.63 10.68 25.06
CA ASN A 7 -27.58 9.99 23.78
C ASN A 7 -29.00 9.59 23.33
N ALA A 8 -29.83 10.57 23.12
CA ALA A 8 -31.27 10.36 22.87
C ALA A 8 -31.55 9.64 21.56
N ASP A 9 -30.75 9.86 20.54
CA ASP A 9 -30.89 9.23 19.20
C ASP A 9 -29.96 8.03 19.00
N LYS A 10 -29.24 7.62 20.06
CA LYS A 10 -28.31 6.48 20.10
C LYS A 10 -27.01 6.63 19.31
N VAL A 11 -26.85 7.64 18.48
CA VAL A 11 -25.64 7.85 17.67
C VAL A 11 -24.98 9.20 17.89
N ASN A 12 -25.73 10.23 18.33
CA ASN A 12 -25.20 11.54 18.71
C ASN A 12 -25.17 11.68 20.22
N GLY A 13 -23.99 11.47 20.82
CA GLY A 13 -23.79 11.65 22.24
C GLY A 13 -23.35 13.07 22.60
N LEU A 14 -23.91 13.62 23.68
CA LEU A 14 -23.44 14.86 24.29
C LEU A 14 -22.91 14.53 25.68
N LEU A 15 -21.61 14.66 25.88
CA LEU A 15 -20.97 14.49 27.19
C LEU A 15 -20.77 15.84 27.82
N THR A 16 -21.36 16.04 29.02
CA THR A 16 -21.22 17.24 29.81
C THR A 16 -20.37 16.94 31.03
N ILE A 17 -19.26 17.65 31.19
CA ILE A 17 -18.36 17.54 32.33
C ILE A 17 -18.39 18.86 33.09
N THR A 18 -18.83 18.83 34.34
CA THR A 18 -18.86 20.01 35.23
C THR A 18 -17.83 19.84 36.32
N LEU A 19 -16.91 20.79 36.43
CA LEU A 19 -15.86 20.87 37.43
C LEU A 19 -16.16 22.02 38.41
N VAL A 20 -16.02 21.75 39.68
CA VAL A 20 -16.00 22.79 40.73
C VAL A 20 -14.57 23.01 41.22
N GLU A 21 -14.29 24.12 41.93
CA GLU A 21 -12.94 24.48 42.38
C GLU A 21 -12.20 23.35 43.11
N ALA A 22 -12.90 22.56 43.91
CA ALA A 22 -12.32 21.42 44.62
C ALA A 22 -11.73 20.34 43.70
N ASP A 23 -12.22 20.24 42.49
CA ASP A 23 -11.77 19.18 41.52
C ASP A 23 -10.42 19.50 40.86
N TYR A 24 -10.08 20.78 40.73
CA TYR A 24 -8.86 21.18 39.99
C TYR A 24 -7.83 21.94 40.81
N LYS A 25 -8.20 22.42 42.03
CA LYS A 25 -7.34 23.26 42.88
C LYS A 25 -5.98 22.62 43.17
N ASP A 26 -5.99 21.35 43.61
CA ASP A 26 -4.76 20.64 43.95
C ASP A 26 -3.86 20.41 42.71
N ALA A 27 -4.46 20.13 41.57
CA ALA A 27 -3.73 19.99 40.31
C ALA A 27 -3.07 21.33 39.89
N VAL A 28 -3.80 22.42 39.98
CA VAL A 28 -3.28 23.78 39.72
C VAL A 28 -2.13 24.12 40.66
N GLU A 29 -2.29 23.87 41.97
CA GLU A 29 -1.21 24.13 42.94
C GLU A 29 0.04 23.29 42.68
N LYS A 30 -0.15 22.02 42.33
CA LYS A 30 0.94 21.12 41.96
C LYS A 30 1.68 21.62 40.71
N GLN A 31 0.96 21.95 39.66
CA GLN A 31 1.56 22.47 38.42
C GLN A 31 2.26 23.80 38.65
N LEU A 32 1.71 24.71 39.44
CA LEU A 32 2.38 25.98 39.82
C LEU A 32 3.68 25.71 40.60
N LYS A 33 3.71 24.72 41.51
CA LYS A 33 4.94 24.33 42.23
C LYS A 33 5.97 23.76 41.29
N ASP A 34 5.56 22.95 40.30
CA ASP A 34 6.48 22.36 39.33
C ASP A 34 7.00 23.40 38.30
N TYR A 35 6.12 24.33 37.87
CA TYR A 35 6.51 25.46 37.05
C TYR A 35 7.55 26.34 37.78
N ARG A 36 7.33 26.62 39.10
CA ARG A 36 8.26 27.39 39.93
C ARG A 36 9.68 26.84 39.91
N LYS A 37 9.84 25.50 39.91
CA LYS A 37 11.16 24.85 39.89
C LYS A 37 11.93 25.12 38.61
N LYS A 38 11.21 25.27 37.48
CA LYS A 38 11.75 25.43 36.13
C LYS A 38 11.75 26.90 35.66
N ALA A 39 10.97 27.77 36.28
CA ALA A 39 10.78 29.14 35.84
C ALA A 39 12.07 29.97 35.95
N ASN A 40 12.44 30.59 34.84
CA ASN A 40 13.53 31.55 34.76
C ASN A 40 12.95 32.97 34.62
N ILE A 41 12.79 33.64 35.77
CA ILE A 41 12.25 35.00 35.82
C ILE A 41 13.36 35.95 36.22
N PRO A 42 13.60 37.04 35.46
CA PRO A 42 14.65 38.04 35.77
C PRO A 42 14.50 38.54 37.19
N GLY A 43 15.62 38.56 37.94
CA GLY A 43 15.65 38.99 39.34
C GLY A 43 15.39 37.89 40.39
N PHE A 44 15.09 36.67 40.00
CA PHE A 44 14.89 35.56 40.91
C PHE A 44 15.70 34.32 40.49
N ARG A 45 16.26 33.63 41.49
CA ARG A 45 16.88 32.32 41.27
C ARG A 45 15.80 31.26 40.96
N PRO A 46 16.04 30.31 40.00
CA PRO A 46 15.13 29.20 39.74
C PRO A 46 14.68 28.53 41.05
N GLY A 47 13.35 28.32 41.21
CA GLY A 47 12.75 27.74 42.40
C GLY A 47 12.47 28.74 43.54
N MET A 48 12.94 29.99 43.46
CA MET A 48 12.76 31.00 44.53
C MET A 48 11.77 32.11 44.17
N VAL A 49 11.10 32.00 43.04
CA VAL A 49 10.07 32.96 42.62
C VAL A 49 8.89 32.94 43.60
N PRO A 50 8.40 34.10 44.12
CA PRO A 50 7.21 34.14 44.95
C PRO A 50 5.98 33.58 44.26
N MET A 51 5.20 32.72 44.93
CA MET A 51 4.01 32.10 44.33
C MET A 51 2.96 33.12 43.88
N SER A 52 2.84 34.27 44.61
CA SER A 52 1.92 35.36 44.25
C SER A 52 2.27 35.97 42.90
N LEU A 53 3.57 36.10 42.57
CA LEU A 53 4.04 36.61 41.29
C LEU A 53 3.78 35.62 40.18
N LEU A 54 4.06 34.33 40.41
CA LEU A 54 3.75 33.26 39.48
C LEU A 54 2.26 33.16 39.17
N LYS A 55 1.42 33.17 40.20
CA LYS A 55 -0.05 33.16 40.03
C LYS A 55 -0.54 34.33 39.18
N LYS A 56 0.08 35.50 39.32
CA LYS A 56 -0.27 36.70 38.53
C LYS A 56 0.19 36.59 37.07
N GLN A 57 1.36 35.98 36.81
CA GLN A 57 1.93 35.91 35.46
C GLN A 57 1.42 34.71 34.64
N VAL A 58 1.29 33.56 35.25
CA VAL A 58 0.98 32.30 34.55
C VAL A 58 -0.20 31.55 35.18
N GLY A 59 -0.83 32.08 36.21
CA GLY A 59 -1.86 31.37 36.95
C GLY A 59 -3.07 30.94 36.12
N THR A 60 -3.55 31.81 35.25
CA THR A 60 -4.68 31.53 34.33
C THR A 60 -4.32 30.43 33.33
N GLN A 61 -3.10 30.51 32.75
CA GLN A 61 -2.64 29.47 31.83
C GLN A 61 -2.49 28.12 32.53
N VAL A 62 -1.85 28.09 33.69
CA VAL A 62 -1.69 26.85 34.50
C VAL A 62 -3.03 26.28 34.91
N LYS A 63 -4.01 27.14 35.27
CA LYS A 63 -5.38 26.72 35.58
C LYS A 63 -6.05 26.09 34.39
N MET A 64 -5.92 26.70 33.19
CA MET A 64 -6.45 26.16 31.93
C MET A 64 -5.85 24.81 31.62
N ASP A 65 -4.52 24.69 31.69
CA ASP A 65 -3.82 23.43 31.38
C ASP A 65 -4.22 22.32 32.37
N ALA A 66 -4.33 22.62 33.65
CA ALA A 66 -4.77 21.67 34.67
C ALA A 66 -6.20 21.19 34.43
N ILE A 67 -7.11 22.11 34.13
CA ILE A 67 -8.51 21.81 33.82
C ILE A 67 -8.60 20.95 32.54
N ASN A 68 -7.92 21.34 31.48
CA ASN A 68 -7.92 20.57 30.20
C ASN A 68 -7.42 19.14 30.39
N ASN A 69 -6.36 18.94 31.17
CA ASN A 69 -5.84 17.61 31.47
C ASN A 69 -6.87 16.77 32.25
N ILE A 70 -7.49 17.35 33.29
CA ILE A 70 -8.53 16.67 34.10
C ILE A 70 -9.72 16.29 33.18
N VAL A 71 -10.21 17.25 32.39
CA VAL A 71 -11.34 17.03 31.48
C VAL A 71 -11.02 15.91 30.48
N GLY A 72 -9.83 15.95 29.86
CA GLY A 72 -9.40 14.91 28.90
C GLY A 72 -9.33 13.53 29.55
N GLU A 73 -8.67 13.41 30.71
CA GLU A 73 -8.57 12.13 31.44
C GLU A 73 -9.95 11.59 31.83
N GLN A 74 -10.83 12.43 32.36
CA GLN A 74 -12.15 12.03 32.83
C GLN A 74 -13.10 11.69 31.68
N LEU A 75 -12.98 12.36 30.53
CA LEU A 75 -13.72 12.05 29.30
C LEU A 75 -13.43 10.63 28.87
N TYR A 76 -12.14 10.32 28.61
CA TYR A 76 -11.75 8.98 28.13
C TYR A 76 -12.05 7.89 29.16
N LYS A 77 -11.84 8.18 30.45
CA LYS A 77 -12.19 7.25 31.50
C LYS A 77 -13.70 6.95 31.52
N TYR A 78 -14.54 7.99 31.41
CA TYR A 78 -16.00 7.80 31.39
C TYR A 78 -16.45 6.97 30.19
N VAL A 79 -15.89 7.24 28.98
CA VAL A 79 -16.17 6.48 27.76
C VAL A 79 -15.80 5.00 27.94
N GLN A 80 -14.64 4.73 28.56
CA GLN A 80 -14.16 3.37 28.80
C GLN A 80 -15.00 2.63 29.85
N ASP A 81 -15.26 3.27 31.00
CA ASP A 81 -16.01 2.68 32.11
C ASP A 81 -17.46 2.35 31.71
N ASN A 82 -18.07 3.18 30.86
CA ASN A 82 -19.42 2.98 30.32
C ASN A 82 -19.46 2.20 29.01
N LYS A 83 -18.31 1.72 28.52
CA LYS A 83 -18.18 0.93 27.28
C LYS A 83 -18.84 1.62 26.07
N ILE A 84 -18.73 2.94 25.98
CA ILE A 84 -19.25 3.71 24.85
C ILE A 84 -18.34 3.46 23.64
N GLN A 85 -18.88 2.85 22.60
CA GLN A 85 -18.17 2.62 21.35
C GLN A 85 -18.15 3.91 20.54
N MET A 86 -17.11 4.71 20.76
CA MET A 86 -16.93 6.03 20.15
C MET A 86 -16.34 5.91 18.74
N LEU A 87 -16.86 6.69 17.79
CA LEU A 87 -16.38 6.79 16.41
C LEU A 87 -15.52 8.04 16.23
N GLY A 88 -14.23 7.85 16.13
CA GLY A 88 -13.25 8.95 16.04
C GLY A 88 -13.03 9.65 17.38
N GLN A 89 -12.51 10.87 17.33
CA GLN A 89 -12.23 11.67 18.53
C GLN A 89 -13.43 12.52 18.95
N PRO A 90 -13.62 12.77 20.25
CA PRO A 90 -14.65 13.69 20.74
C PRO A 90 -14.32 15.13 20.31
N LEU A 91 -15.30 15.89 19.92
CA LEU A 91 -15.13 17.30 19.57
C LEU A 91 -15.81 18.22 20.57
N PRO A 92 -15.23 19.40 20.87
CA PRO A 92 -15.94 20.43 21.63
C PRO A 92 -17.29 20.72 20.95
N SER A 93 -18.36 20.72 21.75
CA SER A 93 -19.70 20.94 21.22
C SER A 93 -19.89 22.38 20.71
N GLU A 94 -20.63 22.53 19.64
CA GLU A 94 -21.04 23.85 19.14
C GLU A 94 -21.95 24.59 20.15
N LYS A 95 -22.52 23.85 21.10
CA LYS A 95 -23.32 24.40 22.20
C LYS A 95 -22.48 24.92 23.36
N GLN A 96 -21.15 24.79 23.27
CA GLN A 96 -20.25 25.25 24.33
C GLN A 96 -20.34 26.76 24.49
N VAL A 97 -20.67 27.19 25.73
CA VAL A 97 -20.70 28.59 26.10
C VAL A 97 -19.30 29.03 26.57
N ALA A 98 -18.89 30.22 26.19
CA ALA A 98 -17.64 30.81 26.65
C ALA A 98 -17.67 30.99 28.20
N GLN A 99 -16.55 30.65 28.83
CA GLN A 99 -16.38 30.71 30.29
C GLN A 99 -15.18 31.58 30.63
N ASP A 100 -15.26 32.33 31.74
CA ASP A 100 -14.19 33.21 32.20
C ASP A 100 -13.30 32.48 33.23
N LEU A 101 -12.14 32.02 32.77
CA LEU A 101 -11.17 31.30 33.62
C LEU A 101 -10.65 32.11 34.82
N GLU A 102 -10.76 33.44 34.80
CA GLU A 102 -10.31 34.27 35.89
C GLU A 102 -11.39 34.49 36.98
N LYS A 103 -12.65 34.60 36.57
CA LYS A 103 -13.75 34.93 37.47
C LYS A 103 -14.54 33.72 37.90
N ASP A 104 -14.69 32.74 37.02
CA ASP A 104 -15.51 31.57 37.29
C ASP A 104 -14.74 30.55 38.13
N THR A 105 -15.49 29.88 39.03
CA THR A 105 -15.00 28.79 39.89
C THR A 105 -15.59 27.44 39.51
N GLU A 106 -16.64 27.44 38.69
CA GLU A 106 -17.29 26.26 38.12
C GLU A 106 -17.19 26.33 36.62
N PHE A 107 -16.82 25.20 36.01
CA PHE A 107 -16.61 25.09 34.55
C PHE A 107 -17.39 23.91 33.98
N THR A 108 -18.12 24.17 32.92
CA THR A 108 -18.90 23.14 32.22
C THR A 108 -18.38 22.98 30.79
N PHE A 109 -17.93 21.79 30.47
CA PHE A 109 -17.41 21.43 29.14
C PHE A 109 -18.37 20.46 28.47
N LEU A 110 -18.71 20.76 27.21
CA LEU A 110 -19.59 19.96 26.40
C LEU A 110 -18.81 19.37 25.25
N PHE A 111 -18.93 18.03 25.05
CA PHE A 111 -18.30 17.32 23.98
C PHE A 111 -19.34 16.55 23.16
N ASP A 112 -19.30 16.75 21.85
CA ASP A 112 -20.05 15.93 20.92
C ASP A 112 -19.28 14.64 20.66
N ILE A 113 -19.94 13.50 20.87
CA ILE A 113 -19.38 12.15 20.71
C ILE A 113 -20.19 11.39 19.67
N ALA A 114 -19.54 10.99 18.59
CA ALA A 114 -20.13 10.07 17.63
C ALA A 114 -20.11 8.64 18.22
N VAL A 115 -21.26 8.00 18.33
CA VAL A 115 -21.42 6.67 18.89
C VAL A 115 -21.74 5.67 17.79
N ALA A 116 -21.14 4.48 17.86
CA ALA A 116 -21.41 3.41 16.91
C ALA A 116 -22.87 2.95 17.02
N PRO A 117 -23.55 2.72 15.87
CA PRO A 117 -24.89 2.18 15.89
C PRO A 117 -24.93 0.76 16.46
N GLU A 118 -26.00 0.42 17.15
CA GLU A 118 -26.21 -0.93 17.63
C GLU A 118 -26.70 -1.85 16.49
N PHE A 119 -26.00 -2.94 16.25
CA PHE A 119 -26.40 -3.99 15.31
C PHE A 119 -25.79 -5.34 15.68
N GLU A 120 -26.32 -6.40 15.10
CA GLU A 120 -25.81 -7.75 15.30
C GLU A 120 -25.42 -8.38 13.94
N VAL A 121 -24.34 -9.15 13.94
CA VAL A 121 -23.93 -9.97 12.80
C VAL A 121 -24.36 -11.41 13.08
N LYS A 122 -25.46 -11.84 12.46
CA LYS A 122 -25.99 -13.21 12.62
C LYS A 122 -25.75 -13.98 11.33
N LEU A 123 -24.78 -14.87 11.32
CA LEU A 123 -24.47 -15.76 10.21
C LEU A 123 -24.73 -17.22 10.62
N SER A 124 -25.05 -18.04 9.64
CA SER A 124 -25.34 -19.46 9.84
C SER A 124 -25.13 -20.25 8.54
N GLY A 125 -25.19 -21.56 8.58
CA GLY A 125 -25.13 -22.41 7.39
C GLY A 125 -26.27 -22.22 6.38
N HIS A 126 -27.23 -21.32 6.64
CA HIS A 126 -28.25 -20.91 5.65
C HIS A 126 -27.76 -19.75 4.78
N ASP A 127 -26.72 -19.02 5.22
CA ASP A 127 -26.12 -17.95 4.47
C ASP A 127 -25.20 -18.54 3.41
N LYS A 128 -25.53 -18.35 2.11
CA LYS A 128 -24.74 -18.84 0.99
C LYS A 128 -23.83 -17.74 0.49
N VAL A 129 -22.55 -18.04 0.41
CA VAL A 129 -21.54 -17.14 -0.17
C VAL A 129 -20.77 -17.89 -1.24
N ALA A 130 -20.57 -17.28 -2.40
CA ALA A 130 -19.82 -17.89 -3.49
C ALA A 130 -18.38 -18.14 -3.07
N TYR A 131 -17.86 -19.31 -3.44
CA TYR A 131 -16.45 -19.65 -3.31
C TYR A 131 -15.96 -20.19 -4.65
N TYR A 132 -14.96 -19.52 -5.21
CA TYR A 132 -14.48 -19.83 -6.54
C TYR A 132 -13.23 -20.71 -6.46
N ASN A 133 -13.34 -21.95 -6.92
CA ASN A 133 -12.22 -22.88 -7.05
C ASN A 133 -11.57 -22.68 -8.41
N ILE A 134 -10.40 -22.04 -8.44
CA ILE A 134 -9.66 -21.79 -9.69
C ILE A 134 -8.93 -23.07 -10.08
N ALA A 135 -9.23 -23.59 -11.27
CA ALA A 135 -8.58 -24.77 -11.79
C ALA A 135 -7.14 -24.45 -12.23
N VAL A 136 -6.17 -25.19 -11.71
CA VAL A 136 -4.78 -25.16 -12.17
C VAL A 136 -4.67 -26.10 -13.36
N SER A 137 -4.89 -25.55 -14.57
CA SER A 137 -4.78 -26.32 -15.82
C SER A 137 -3.32 -26.44 -16.28
N ASP A 138 -3.06 -27.41 -17.17
CA ASP A 138 -1.74 -27.59 -17.80
C ASP A 138 -1.30 -26.30 -18.54
N ASP A 139 -2.23 -25.55 -19.15
CA ASP A 139 -1.93 -24.27 -19.81
C ASP A 139 -1.39 -23.23 -18.84
N VAL A 140 -1.87 -23.18 -17.60
CA VAL A 140 -1.37 -22.27 -16.56
C VAL A 140 0.05 -22.68 -16.17
N ILE A 141 0.30 -23.97 -16.02
CA ILE A 141 1.63 -24.52 -15.72
C ILE A 141 2.59 -24.24 -16.88
N ASP A 142 2.17 -24.48 -18.12
CA ASP A 142 2.99 -24.22 -19.32
C ASP A 142 3.40 -22.75 -19.43
N LYS A 143 2.48 -21.82 -19.20
CA LYS A 143 2.79 -20.38 -19.17
C LYS A 143 3.82 -20.04 -18.09
N GLN A 144 3.76 -20.67 -16.92
CA GLN A 144 4.75 -20.46 -15.86
C GLN A 144 6.11 -21.05 -16.23
N VAL A 145 6.15 -22.24 -16.82
CA VAL A 145 7.38 -22.87 -17.34
C VAL A 145 8.02 -21.96 -18.40
N GLU A 146 7.21 -21.46 -19.35
CA GLU A 146 7.67 -20.56 -20.39
C GLU A 146 8.23 -19.24 -19.81
N MET A 147 7.56 -18.69 -18.80
CA MET A 147 8.03 -17.50 -18.10
C MET A 147 9.39 -17.76 -17.42
N PHE A 148 9.56 -18.88 -16.72
CA PHE A 148 10.83 -19.24 -16.11
C PHE A 148 11.91 -19.47 -17.14
N ALA A 149 11.62 -20.18 -18.23
CA ALA A 149 12.54 -20.38 -19.35
C ALA A 149 12.96 -19.04 -19.99
N SER A 150 12.00 -18.13 -20.18
CA SER A 150 12.27 -16.80 -20.73
C SER A 150 13.10 -15.91 -19.79
N ARG A 151 12.95 -16.02 -18.46
CA ARG A 151 13.74 -15.23 -17.50
C ARG A 151 15.17 -15.74 -17.32
N ASN A 152 15.38 -17.04 -17.52
CA ASN A 152 16.68 -17.71 -17.38
C ASN A 152 17.36 -17.95 -18.72
N GLY A 153 16.87 -17.35 -19.80
CA GLY A 153 17.50 -17.40 -21.11
C GLY A 153 18.82 -16.65 -21.17
N SER A 154 19.53 -16.80 -22.27
CA SER A 154 20.81 -16.15 -22.49
C SER A 154 20.96 -15.69 -23.93
N TYR A 155 21.86 -14.74 -24.14
CA TYR A 155 22.26 -14.33 -25.49
C TYR A 155 23.27 -15.30 -26.07
N VAL A 156 22.96 -15.81 -27.24
CA VAL A 156 23.87 -16.65 -28.05
C VAL A 156 24.27 -15.93 -29.32
N LYS A 157 25.46 -16.24 -29.85
CA LYS A 157 25.92 -15.67 -31.12
C LYS A 157 25.13 -16.29 -32.26
N ALA A 158 24.67 -15.43 -33.15
CA ALA A 158 23.99 -15.80 -34.41
C ALA A 158 24.79 -15.30 -35.60
N GLU A 159 24.67 -16.01 -36.76
CA GLU A 159 25.36 -15.63 -38.00
C GLU A 159 24.54 -14.64 -38.84
N ALA A 160 23.22 -14.69 -38.73
CA ALA A 160 22.30 -13.84 -39.46
C ALA A 160 21.20 -13.27 -38.53
N TYR A 161 20.78 -12.05 -38.83
CA TYR A 161 19.72 -11.35 -38.11
C TYR A 161 18.36 -12.01 -38.33
N GLU A 162 17.66 -12.19 -37.24
CA GLU A 162 16.29 -12.70 -37.24
C GLU A 162 15.49 -12.08 -36.05
N GLY A 163 14.28 -11.65 -36.33
CA GLY A 163 13.32 -11.22 -35.31
C GLY A 163 13.80 -10.09 -34.37
N ASN A 164 14.06 -10.43 -33.13
CA ASN A 164 14.42 -9.49 -32.07
C ASN A 164 15.91 -9.52 -31.69
N ASP A 165 16.76 -9.99 -32.59
CA ASP A 165 18.20 -10.08 -32.34
C ASP A 165 18.80 -8.70 -32.09
N MET A 166 19.83 -8.66 -31.28
CA MET A 166 20.64 -7.50 -30.99
C MET A 166 21.89 -7.51 -31.90
N LEU A 167 22.06 -6.44 -32.64
CA LEU A 167 23.23 -6.26 -33.50
C LEU A 167 24.24 -5.35 -32.83
N LYS A 168 25.50 -5.74 -32.82
CA LYS A 168 26.63 -4.94 -32.39
C LYS A 168 27.50 -4.64 -33.60
N GLY A 169 27.94 -3.39 -33.75
CA GLY A 169 28.69 -2.97 -34.90
C GLY A 169 29.30 -1.60 -34.79
N ASP A 170 30.01 -1.22 -35.84
CA ASP A 170 30.68 0.07 -35.97
C ASP A 170 29.87 1.02 -36.86
N LEU A 171 29.57 2.22 -36.32
CA LEU A 171 28.92 3.31 -37.04
C LEU A 171 29.96 4.30 -37.55
N ARG A 172 29.83 4.74 -38.81
CA ARG A 172 30.65 5.79 -39.42
C ARG A 172 29.76 6.74 -40.20
N GLU A 173 29.89 8.02 -39.92
CA GLU A 173 29.15 9.07 -40.59
C GLU A 173 29.58 9.23 -42.05
N LEU A 174 28.63 9.50 -42.95
CA LEU A 174 28.86 9.66 -44.37
C LEU A 174 28.70 11.14 -44.76
N ASP A 175 29.49 11.53 -45.80
CA ASP A 175 29.30 12.76 -46.54
C ASP A 175 28.13 12.67 -47.54
N ALA A 176 27.85 13.78 -48.24
CA ALA A 176 26.77 13.83 -49.24
C ALA A 176 27.00 12.93 -50.47
N ASP A 177 28.24 12.50 -50.70
CA ASP A 177 28.63 11.63 -51.80
C ASP A 177 28.64 10.15 -51.38
N GLY A 178 28.34 9.85 -50.11
CA GLY A 178 28.28 8.50 -49.55
C GLY A 178 29.64 7.95 -49.11
N ASN A 179 30.68 8.77 -49.02
CA ASN A 179 31.95 8.37 -48.45
C ASN A 179 32.00 8.67 -46.94
N THR A 180 32.90 8.00 -46.25
CA THR A 180 33.12 8.30 -44.81
C THR A 180 33.53 9.78 -44.67
N LEU A 181 32.77 10.50 -43.85
CA LEU A 181 33.01 11.93 -43.58
C LEU A 181 34.32 12.12 -42.80
N ASP A 182 35.24 12.92 -43.37
CA ASP A 182 36.50 13.22 -42.72
C ASP A 182 36.25 14.09 -41.46
N GLY A 183 36.67 13.57 -40.28
CA GLY A 183 36.35 14.17 -38.99
C GLY A 183 34.91 13.96 -38.49
N GLY A 184 34.09 13.17 -39.22
CA GLY A 184 32.75 12.78 -38.79
C GLY A 184 32.73 11.77 -37.64
N LEU A 185 31.55 11.49 -37.13
CA LEU A 185 31.37 10.55 -36.02
C LEU A 185 31.77 9.14 -36.42
N THR A 186 32.59 8.51 -35.59
CA THR A 186 32.94 7.08 -35.70
C THR A 186 32.76 6.47 -34.31
N LEU A 187 31.84 5.51 -34.22
CA LEU A 187 31.49 4.83 -32.98
C LEU A 187 31.70 3.34 -33.15
N SER A 188 32.46 2.75 -32.25
CA SER A 188 32.68 1.32 -32.22
C SER A 188 31.73 0.61 -31.26
N GLU A 189 31.43 -0.64 -31.50
CA GLU A 189 30.62 -1.50 -30.64
C GLU A 189 29.20 -0.94 -30.34
N THR A 190 28.65 -0.16 -31.27
CA THR A 190 27.30 0.39 -31.12
C THR A 190 26.25 -0.70 -31.26
N THR A 191 25.29 -0.69 -30.35
CA THR A 191 24.20 -1.69 -30.33
C THR A 191 22.96 -1.16 -31.00
N ILE A 192 22.44 -1.89 -31.99
CA ILE A 192 21.17 -1.63 -32.67
C ILE A 192 20.26 -2.85 -32.49
N MET A 193 19.01 -2.61 -32.14
CA MET A 193 17.95 -3.62 -32.14
C MET A 193 16.92 -3.24 -33.21
N PRO A 194 16.97 -3.80 -34.42
CA PRO A 194 16.10 -3.40 -35.54
C PRO A 194 14.60 -3.54 -35.21
N ALA A 195 14.24 -4.47 -34.35
CA ALA A 195 12.86 -4.64 -33.91
C ALA A 195 12.22 -3.36 -33.30
N TYR A 196 13.03 -2.48 -32.71
CA TYR A 196 12.59 -1.22 -32.10
C TYR A 196 12.75 0.01 -33.00
N VAL A 197 13.22 -0.17 -34.23
CA VAL A 197 13.30 0.90 -35.25
C VAL A 197 11.89 1.30 -35.65
N LYS A 198 11.61 2.63 -35.63
CA LYS A 198 10.27 3.19 -35.89
C LYS A 198 9.91 3.25 -37.34
N ASP A 199 10.90 3.52 -38.23
CA ASP A 199 10.70 3.58 -39.67
C ASP A 199 10.83 2.20 -40.32
N GLU A 200 9.77 1.75 -40.95
CA GLU A 200 9.71 0.41 -41.58
C GLU A 200 10.69 0.24 -42.74
N ASN A 201 11.08 1.31 -43.43
CA ASN A 201 12.06 1.21 -44.51
C ASN A 201 13.46 1.02 -43.94
N GLN A 202 13.80 1.74 -42.88
CA GLN A 202 15.06 1.57 -42.18
C GLN A 202 15.15 0.19 -41.50
N LYS A 203 14.06 -0.30 -40.96
CA LYS A 203 13.97 -1.63 -40.34
C LYS A 203 14.25 -2.73 -41.34
N LYS A 204 13.67 -2.65 -42.54
CA LYS A 204 13.88 -3.64 -43.63
C LYS A 204 15.33 -3.74 -44.14
N LEU A 205 16.15 -2.72 -43.91
CA LEU A 205 17.57 -2.77 -44.30
C LEU A 205 18.35 -3.86 -43.58
N PHE A 206 17.84 -4.30 -42.44
CA PHE A 206 18.45 -5.37 -41.64
C PHE A 206 17.94 -6.76 -41.98
N ASP A 207 16.92 -6.89 -42.85
CA ASP A 207 16.35 -8.20 -43.20
C ASP A 207 17.41 -9.09 -43.83
N GLY A 208 17.71 -10.22 -43.18
CA GLY A 208 18.71 -11.19 -43.66
C GLY A 208 20.16 -10.74 -43.52
N ALA A 209 20.42 -9.64 -42.81
CA ALA A 209 21.77 -9.14 -42.54
C ALA A 209 22.63 -10.16 -41.78
N LYS A 210 23.91 -10.22 -42.09
CA LYS A 210 24.87 -11.17 -41.51
C LYS A 210 26.02 -10.45 -40.83
N VAL A 211 26.72 -11.16 -39.98
CA VAL A 211 27.99 -10.69 -39.42
C VAL A 211 28.97 -10.36 -40.57
N GLY A 212 29.53 -9.16 -40.53
CA GLY A 212 30.44 -8.60 -41.53
C GLY A 212 29.75 -7.69 -42.55
N ASP A 213 28.43 -7.70 -42.66
CA ASP A 213 27.70 -6.84 -43.60
C ASP A 213 27.81 -5.36 -43.18
N ILE A 214 27.83 -4.51 -44.21
CA ILE A 214 27.83 -3.06 -44.06
C ILE A 214 26.51 -2.53 -44.61
N ILE A 215 25.72 -1.91 -43.77
CA ILE A 215 24.40 -1.37 -44.09
C ILE A 215 24.45 0.14 -43.98
N THR A 216 23.93 0.86 -44.98
CA THR A 216 23.74 2.31 -44.89
C THR A 216 22.39 2.59 -44.27
N ILE A 217 22.41 3.27 -43.14
CA ILE A 217 21.23 3.61 -42.34
C ILE A 217 21.14 5.11 -42.06
N ASN A 218 19.95 5.61 -41.80
CA ASN A 218 19.75 6.96 -41.32
C ASN A 218 19.24 6.94 -39.86
N PRO A 219 20.11 7.09 -38.85
CA PRO A 219 19.71 7.01 -37.43
C PRO A 219 18.64 8.03 -37.07
N ARG A 220 18.59 9.18 -37.74
CA ARG A 220 17.57 10.21 -37.51
C ARG A 220 16.15 9.74 -37.85
N GLN A 221 16.03 8.85 -38.85
CA GLN A 221 14.74 8.25 -39.20
C GLN A 221 14.39 7.06 -38.32
N MET A 222 15.40 6.40 -37.76
CA MET A 222 15.21 5.21 -36.92
C MET A 222 14.68 5.53 -35.51
N TYR A 223 15.13 6.63 -34.91
CA TYR A 223 14.97 6.90 -33.50
C TYR A 223 14.45 8.31 -33.21
N GLY A 224 13.86 8.51 -32.03
CA GLY A 224 13.58 9.83 -31.50
C GLY A 224 14.83 10.51 -30.92
N ASP A 225 14.75 11.82 -30.65
CA ASP A 225 15.89 12.64 -30.23
C ASP A 225 16.65 12.09 -29.00
N ALA A 226 15.93 11.54 -28.02
CA ALA A 226 16.56 10.98 -26.83
C ALA A 226 17.33 9.69 -27.09
N GLU A 227 16.73 8.80 -27.87
CA GLU A 227 17.31 7.52 -28.28
C GLU A 227 18.49 7.73 -29.22
N LEU A 228 18.35 8.69 -30.17
CA LEU A 228 19.38 9.06 -31.09
C LEU A 228 20.62 9.68 -30.41
N ALA A 229 20.39 10.58 -29.46
CA ALA A 229 21.48 11.19 -28.67
C ALA A 229 22.27 10.13 -27.89
N ALA A 230 21.54 9.14 -27.31
CA ALA A 230 22.16 8.02 -26.63
C ALA A 230 22.93 7.10 -27.59
N LEU A 231 22.39 6.82 -28.78
CA LEU A 231 23.04 6.00 -29.80
C LEU A 231 24.33 6.62 -30.32
N LEU A 232 24.28 7.92 -30.62
CA LEU A 232 25.42 8.67 -31.20
C LEU A 232 26.39 9.20 -30.14
N HIS A 233 26.08 9.06 -28.85
CA HIS A 233 26.87 9.56 -27.73
C HIS A 233 27.11 11.07 -27.80
N VAL A 234 26.10 11.85 -28.25
CA VAL A 234 26.16 13.31 -28.39
C VAL A 234 25.03 13.98 -27.59
N ASP A 235 25.19 15.27 -27.32
CA ASP A 235 24.12 16.05 -26.72
C ASP A 235 22.97 16.30 -27.69
N LYS A 236 21.73 16.40 -27.18
CA LYS A 236 20.53 16.65 -28.03
C LYS A 236 20.66 17.91 -28.89
N ALA A 237 21.40 18.91 -28.43
CA ALA A 237 21.63 20.15 -29.16
C ALA A 237 22.51 19.95 -30.40
N GLU A 238 23.32 18.90 -30.41
CA GLU A 238 24.29 18.58 -31.48
C GLU A 238 23.68 17.67 -32.54
N LEU A 239 22.53 17.03 -32.29
CA LEU A 239 21.86 16.11 -33.21
C LEU A 239 21.61 16.71 -34.60
N GLY A 240 21.49 18.04 -34.73
CA GLY A 240 21.31 18.74 -35.99
C GLY A 240 22.54 18.65 -36.91
N TYR A 241 23.74 18.45 -36.33
CA TYR A 241 24.98 18.30 -37.11
C TYR A 241 25.17 16.90 -37.65
N HIS A 242 24.46 15.90 -37.13
CA HIS A 242 24.57 14.48 -37.46
C HIS A 242 23.27 13.92 -38.04
N ALA A 243 22.66 14.66 -38.97
CA ALA A 243 21.40 14.28 -39.59
C ALA A 243 21.56 13.42 -40.85
N GLY A 244 22.80 13.15 -41.30
CA GLY A 244 23.13 12.39 -42.46
C GLY A 244 23.00 10.88 -42.30
N ASP A 245 23.43 10.18 -43.34
CA ASP A 245 23.49 8.72 -43.36
C ASP A 245 24.77 8.23 -42.69
N PHE A 246 24.73 7.01 -42.21
CA PHE A 246 25.85 6.30 -41.59
C PHE A 246 26.01 4.94 -42.20
N THR A 247 27.21 4.44 -42.31
CA THR A 247 27.44 3.00 -42.46
C THR A 247 27.42 2.34 -41.11
N TYR A 248 26.76 1.21 -41.04
CA TYR A 248 26.78 0.33 -39.85
C TYR A 248 27.37 -1.02 -40.28
N GLN A 249 28.58 -1.32 -39.80
CA GLN A 249 29.25 -2.58 -40.02
C GLN A 249 28.95 -3.55 -38.89
N ILE A 250 28.21 -4.59 -39.14
CA ILE A 250 27.81 -5.60 -38.16
C ILE A 250 29.01 -6.44 -37.75
N THR A 251 29.41 -6.40 -36.48
CA THR A 251 30.51 -7.18 -35.92
C THR A 251 30.05 -8.41 -35.16
N GLU A 252 28.85 -8.35 -34.56
CA GLU A 252 28.25 -9.45 -33.81
C GLU A 252 26.74 -9.38 -33.88
N ILE A 253 26.10 -10.53 -33.93
CA ILE A 253 24.65 -10.69 -33.79
C ILE A 253 24.42 -11.58 -32.58
N SER A 254 23.59 -11.10 -31.68
CA SER A 254 23.24 -11.81 -30.43
C SER A 254 21.74 -12.06 -30.38
N ARG A 255 21.38 -13.33 -30.33
CA ARG A 255 20.01 -13.81 -30.23
C ARG A 255 19.70 -14.18 -28.80
N TYR A 256 18.59 -13.69 -28.27
CA TYR A 256 18.11 -14.14 -26.98
C TYR A 256 17.38 -15.47 -27.15
N GLU A 257 17.92 -16.52 -26.54
CA GLU A 257 17.28 -17.83 -26.51
C GLU A 257 16.76 -18.12 -25.11
N LYS A 258 15.51 -18.63 -25.03
CA LYS A 258 14.94 -19.11 -23.76
C LYS A 258 15.79 -20.27 -23.26
N ALA A 259 15.94 -20.38 -21.94
CA ALA A 259 16.59 -21.55 -21.36
C ALA A 259 15.84 -22.83 -21.72
N PRO A 260 16.55 -23.91 -22.06
CA PRO A 260 15.93 -25.21 -22.24
C PRO A 260 15.31 -25.68 -20.92
N VAL A 261 14.22 -26.45 -21.04
CA VAL A 261 13.54 -27.01 -19.84
C VAL A 261 14.32 -28.27 -19.41
N ASP A 262 15.41 -28.03 -18.66
CA ASP A 262 16.35 -29.04 -18.22
C ASP A 262 16.74 -28.82 -16.74
N GLN A 263 17.63 -29.68 -16.22
CA GLN A 263 18.06 -29.61 -14.82
C GLN A 263 18.65 -28.25 -14.42
N LYS A 264 19.31 -27.55 -15.35
CA LYS A 264 19.88 -26.22 -15.05
C LYS A 264 18.79 -25.19 -14.75
N LEU A 265 17.69 -25.24 -15.54
CA LEU A 265 16.54 -24.40 -15.29
C LEU A 265 15.88 -24.75 -13.95
N PHE A 266 15.71 -26.03 -13.64
CA PHE A 266 15.09 -26.48 -12.38
C PHE A 266 15.90 -26.00 -11.17
N ASP A 267 17.21 -26.14 -11.23
CA ASP A 267 18.12 -25.71 -10.17
C ASP A 267 18.17 -24.18 -10.03
N ALA A 268 18.10 -23.45 -11.15
CA ALA A 268 18.06 -21.99 -11.12
C ALA A 268 16.77 -21.45 -10.51
N VAL A 269 15.64 -22.15 -10.71
CA VAL A 269 14.32 -21.70 -10.26
C VAL A 269 14.05 -22.09 -8.81
N PHE A 270 14.34 -23.32 -8.40
CA PHE A 270 13.97 -23.86 -7.10
C PHE A 270 15.16 -24.21 -6.19
N GLY A 271 16.37 -24.15 -6.71
CA GLY A 271 17.59 -24.57 -6.02
C GLY A 271 18.08 -25.96 -6.44
N GLU A 272 19.37 -26.17 -6.28
CA GLU A 272 20.08 -27.39 -6.70
C GLU A 272 19.47 -28.63 -6.03
N GLY A 273 19.11 -29.62 -6.86
CA GLY A 273 18.61 -30.93 -6.40
C GLY A 273 17.18 -30.94 -5.85
N VAL A 274 16.46 -29.83 -5.89
CA VAL A 274 15.06 -29.76 -5.40
C VAL A 274 14.10 -30.47 -6.35
N CYS A 275 14.31 -30.37 -7.65
CA CYS A 275 13.50 -31.05 -8.68
C CYS A 275 14.39 -32.03 -9.43
N ALA A 276 14.03 -33.32 -9.42
CA ALA A 276 14.84 -34.36 -10.06
C ALA A 276 14.60 -34.50 -11.55
N ASP A 277 13.44 -34.04 -12.03
CA ASP A 277 13.01 -34.13 -13.44
C ASP A 277 11.94 -33.04 -13.76
N GLU A 278 11.53 -32.98 -15.03
CA GLU A 278 10.51 -32.03 -15.48
C GLU A 278 9.16 -32.25 -14.79
N ALA A 279 8.79 -33.48 -14.47
CA ALA A 279 7.52 -33.78 -13.79
C ALA A 279 7.51 -33.21 -12.38
N ALA A 280 8.63 -33.35 -11.64
CA ALA A 280 8.80 -32.74 -10.30
C ALA A 280 8.83 -31.20 -10.37
N PHE A 281 9.48 -30.63 -11.41
CA PHE A 281 9.49 -29.19 -11.65
C PHE A 281 8.09 -28.63 -11.88
N ARG A 282 7.31 -29.27 -12.79
CA ARG A 282 5.93 -28.89 -13.07
C ARG A 282 5.02 -29.05 -11.85
N ALA A 283 5.19 -30.12 -11.08
CA ALA A 283 4.42 -30.35 -9.86
C ALA A 283 4.68 -29.25 -8.83
N LYS A 284 5.92 -28.80 -8.68
CA LYS A 284 6.30 -27.74 -7.76
C LYS A 284 5.78 -26.37 -8.22
N ILE A 285 5.79 -26.10 -9.52
CA ILE A 285 5.12 -24.92 -10.09
C ILE A 285 3.63 -24.97 -9.78
N ALA A 286 2.95 -26.10 -10.03
CA ALA A 286 1.52 -26.28 -9.75
C ALA A 286 1.19 -26.05 -8.27
N GLU A 287 2.03 -26.52 -7.36
CA GLU A 287 1.89 -26.28 -5.92
C GLU A 287 1.98 -24.77 -5.59
N GLY A 288 2.99 -24.09 -6.13
CA GLY A 288 3.16 -22.64 -5.93
C GLY A 288 2.01 -21.82 -6.50
N VAL A 289 1.56 -22.14 -7.71
CA VAL A 289 0.38 -21.52 -8.34
C VAL A 289 -0.88 -21.77 -7.50
N LYS A 290 -1.08 -23.00 -7.00
CA LYS A 290 -2.23 -23.32 -6.15
C LYS A 290 -2.27 -22.50 -4.86
N VAL A 291 -1.12 -22.33 -4.21
CA VAL A 291 -1.01 -21.50 -2.99
C VAL A 291 -1.35 -20.03 -3.30
N GLN A 292 -0.85 -19.49 -4.41
CA GLN A 292 -1.16 -18.13 -4.83
C GLN A 292 -2.65 -17.96 -5.15
N LEU A 293 -3.22 -18.88 -5.92
CA LEU A 293 -4.64 -18.86 -6.28
C LEU A 293 -5.56 -19.00 -5.06
N GLN A 294 -5.12 -19.75 -4.04
CA GLN A 294 -5.87 -19.87 -2.79
C GLN A 294 -6.02 -18.51 -2.10
N SER A 295 -4.98 -17.69 -2.09
CA SER A 295 -5.01 -16.33 -1.53
C SER A 295 -6.01 -15.46 -2.30
N ASP A 296 -6.00 -15.52 -3.62
CA ASP A 296 -6.93 -14.76 -4.48
C ASP A 296 -8.40 -15.22 -4.29
N GLN A 297 -8.61 -16.53 -4.18
CA GLN A 297 -9.93 -17.12 -3.89
C GLN A 297 -10.46 -16.65 -2.53
N ASP A 298 -9.61 -16.64 -1.52
CA ASP A 298 -9.97 -16.24 -0.15
C ASP A 298 -10.24 -14.73 -0.07
N PHE A 299 -9.49 -13.94 -0.81
CA PHE A 299 -9.75 -12.51 -0.93
C PHE A 299 -11.10 -12.22 -1.59
N LYS A 300 -11.40 -12.91 -2.71
CA LYS A 300 -12.71 -12.78 -3.38
C LYS A 300 -13.85 -13.25 -2.48
N PHE A 301 -13.66 -14.36 -1.78
CA PHE A 301 -14.65 -14.85 -0.81
C PHE A 301 -14.92 -13.81 0.28
N LEU A 302 -13.89 -13.18 0.83
CA LEU A 302 -14.05 -12.14 1.85
C LEU A 302 -14.82 -10.92 1.31
N MET A 303 -14.56 -10.52 0.07
CA MET A 303 -15.31 -9.44 -0.61
C MET A 303 -16.80 -9.81 -0.75
N ASP A 304 -17.10 -11.03 -1.20
CA ASP A 304 -18.48 -11.50 -1.40
C ASP A 304 -19.19 -11.72 -0.05
N ALA A 305 -18.49 -12.24 0.95
CA ALA A 305 -19.00 -12.36 2.31
C ALA A 305 -19.30 -10.97 2.92
N ARG A 306 -18.43 -10.00 2.73
CA ARG A 306 -18.67 -8.61 3.12
C ARG A 306 -19.95 -8.06 2.50
N ALA A 307 -20.10 -8.19 1.19
CA ALA A 307 -21.27 -7.70 0.47
C ALA A 307 -22.57 -8.40 0.97
N HIS A 308 -22.50 -9.72 1.22
CA HIS A 308 -23.61 -10.48 1.78
C HIS A 308 -23.99 -10.01 3.19
N ILE A 309 -23.01 -9.83 4.07
CA ILE A 309 -23.18 -9.34 5.44
C ILE A 309 -23.75 -7.92 5.45
N GLU A 310 -23.17 -7.02 4.68
CA GLU A 310 -23.64 -5.63 4.58
C GLU A 310 -25.08 -5.53 4.08
N LYS A 311 -25.46 -6.39 3.12
CA LYS A 311 -26.86 -6.51 2.64
C LYS A 311 -27.80 -7.05 3.71
N LYS A 312 -27.35 -8.03 4.49
CA LYS A 312 -28.16 -8.66 5.54
C LYS A 312 -28.41 -7.73 6.71
N ILE A 313 -27.40 -6.96 7.11
CA ILE A 313 -27.51 -5.95 8.17
C ILE A 313 -28.37 -4.78 7.71
N GLY A 314 -28.34 -4.44 6.42
CA GLY A 314 -29.06 -3.30 5.88
C GLY A 314 -28.39 -1.96 6.15
N LYS A 315 -29.21 -0.90 6.18
CA LYS A 315 -28.74 0.46 6.42
C LYS A 315 -28.47 0.66 7.92
N LEU A 316 -27.29 1.11 8.26
CA LEU A 316 -26.95 1.62 9.58
C LEU A 316 -27.08 3.13 9.58
N GLU A 317 -27.59 3.69 10.64
CA GLU A 317 -27.66 5.14 10.84
C GLU A 317 -26.38 5.61 11.54
N PHE A 318 -25.73 6.60 10.98
CA PHE A 318 -24.53 7.21 11.52
C PHE A 318 -24.81 8.69 11.83
N PRO A 319 -24.08 9.30 12.76
CA PRO A 319 -24.16 10.75 13.03
C PRO A 319 -23.40 11.52 11.95
N ASP A 320 -23.96 11.55 10.71
CA ASP A 320 -23.29 12.06 9.52
C ASP A 320 -22.71 13.46 9.67
N ALA A 321 -23.46 14.38 10.27
CA ALA A 321 -23.01 15.76 10.48
C ALA A 321 -21.77 15.82 11.40
N LEU A 322 -21.77 15.03 12.48
CA LEU A 322 -20.66 14.98 13.41
C LEU A 322 -19.45 14.25 12.80
N LEU A 323 -19.65 13.15 12.09
CA LEU A 323 -18.57 12.42 11.42
C LEU A 323 -17.91 13.26 10.31
N LYS A 324 -18.67 14.03 9.55
CA LYS A 324 -18.10 14.99 8.58
C LYS A 324 -17.27 16.07 9.28
N ARG A 325 -17.72 16.54 10.45
CA ARG A 325 -16.98 17.50 11.25
C ARG A 325 -15.69 16.89 11.80
N ILE A 326 -15.72 15.64 12.28
CA ILE A 326 -14.52 14.90 12.72
C ILE A 326 -13.54 14.72 11.56
N LEU A 327 -14.03 14.33 10.40
CA LEU A 327 -13.19 14.15 9.20
C LEU A 327 -12.53 15.47 8.75
N ARG A 328 -13.27 16.58 8.86
CA ARG A 328 -12.75 17.94 8.58
C ARG A 328 -11.66 18.34 9.58
N GLU A 329 -11.91 18.14 10.88
CA GLU A 329 -10.94 18.46 11.92
C GLU A 329 -9.64 17.65 11.78
N SER A 330 -9.75 16.39 11.37
CA SER A 330 -8.59 15.52 11.14
C SER A 330 -7.84 15.84 9.83
N ASN A 331 -8.43 16.62 8.90
CA ASN A 331 -7.86 16.94 7.60
C ASN A 331 -7.98 18.45 7.28
N LYS A 332 -7.66 19.29 8.25
CA LYS A 332 -7.78 20.77 8.13
C LYS A 332 -7.05 21.37 6.93
N ASP A 333 -5.96 20.74 6.52
CA ASP A 333 -5.11 21.11 5.41
C ASP A 333 -5.71 20.77 4.02
N LYS A 334 -6.70 19.87 3.95
CA LYS A 334 -7.25 19.36 2.69
C LYS A 334 -8.55 20.01 2.21
N GLY A 335 -9.20 20.79 3.08
CA GLY A 335 -10.41 21.58 2.74
C GLY A 335 -11.73 20.79 2.66
N GLU A 336 -12.84 21.50 2.43
CA GLU A 336 -14.22 20.95 2.41
C GLU A 336 -14.45 19.96 1.27
N GLU A 337 -13.92 20.22 0.10
CA GLU A 337 -14.10 19.35 -1.08
C GLU A 337 -13.57 17.93 -0.82
N PHE A 338 -12.48 17.84 -0.06
CA PHE A 338 -11.93 16.56 0.37
C PHE A 338 -12.91 15.77 1.23
N VAL A 339 -13.59 16.45 2.18
CA VAL A 339 -14.56 15.82 3.08
C VAL A 339 -15.73 15.26 2.29
N GLU A 340 -16.35 16.08 1.43
CA GLU A 340 -17.51 15.66 0.64
C GLU A 340 -17.19 14.50 -0.31
N LYS A 341 -16.04 14.54 -0.96
CA LYS A 341 -15.59 13.49 -1.89
C LYS A 341 -15.30 12.17 -1.21
N ASN A 342 -14.75 12.20 0.01
CA ASN A 342 -14.27 10.99 0.67
C ASN A 342 -15.23 10.43 1.72
N TYR A 343 -16.26 11.20 2.13
CA TYR A 343 -17.14 10.83 3.23
C TYR A 343 -17.84 9.48 3.01
N GLU A 344 -18.46 9.27 1.84
CA GLU A 344 -19.16 8.00 1.56
C GLU A 344 -18.23 6.78 1.62
N GLY A 345 -17.01 6.92 1.09
CA GLY A 345 -15.98 5.90 1.18
C GLY A 345 -15.58 5.61 2.62
N SER A 346 -15.40 6.66 3.41
CA SER A 346 -15.06 6.55 4.84
C SER A 346 -16.16 5.84 5.64
N ILE A 347 -17.43 6.14 5.37
CA ILE A 347 -18.56 5.45 6.02
C ILE A 347 -18.65 3.97 5.64
N LYS A 348 -18.40 3.62 4.37
CA LYS A 348 -18.33 2.21 3.95
C LYS A 348 -17.21 1.46 4.66
N GLN A 349 -16.04 2.07 4.81
CA GLN A 349 -14.92 1.48 5.56
C GLN A 349 -15.24 1.36 7.04
N LEU A 350 -15.80 2.41 7.65
CA LEU A 350 -16.22 2.40 9.05
C LEU A 350 -17.26 1.31 9.32
N LYS A 351 -18.27 1.17 8.46
CA LYS A 351 -19.28 0.10 8.57
C LYS A 351 -18.61 -1.28 8.57
N TRP A 352 -17.68 -1.51 7.63
CA TRP A 352 -16.96 -2.79 7.55
C TRP A 352 -16.08 -3.02 8.79
N HIS A 353 -15.39 -1.99 9.27
CA HIS A 353 -14.60 -2.08 10.48
C HIS A 353 -15.45 -2.52 11.70
N LEU A 354 -16.60 -1.89 11.90
CA LEU A 354 -17.53 -2.26 12.96
C LEU A 354 -18.07 -3.70 12.81
N ILE A 355 -18.32 -4.14 11.60
CA ILE A 355 -18.71 -5.52 11.30
C ILE A 355 -17.58 -6.49 11.69
N LYS A 356 -16.33 -6.19 11.32
CA LYS A 356 -15.16 -6.99 11.71
C LYS A 356 -15.03 -7.10 13.22
N GLU A 357 -15.15 -5.99 13.95
CA GLU A 357 -15.11 -6.00 15.43
C GLU A 357 -16.19 -6.91 16.04
N LYS A 358 -17.41 -6.88 15.48
CA LYS A 358 -18.50 -7.76 15.97
C LYS A 358 -18.19 -9.24 15.70
N ILE A 359 -17.64 -9.59 14.54
CA ILE A 359 -17.23 -10.96 14.20
C ILE A 359 -16.09 -11.42 15.12
N VAL A 360 -15.06 -10.58 15.29
CA VAL A 360 -13.91 -10.84 16.18
C VAL A 360 -14.38 -11.12 17.61
N ALA A 361 -15.27 -10.28 18.15
CA ALA A 361 -15.81 -10.44 19.48
C ALA A 361 -16.69 -11.69 19.62
N ALA A 362 -17.59 -11.94 18.64
CA ALA A 362 -18.54 -13.07 18.68
C ALA A 362 -17.83 -14.43 18.61
N HIS A 363 -16.72 -14.52 17.88
CA HIS A 363 -15.96 -15.75 17.68
C HIS A 363 -14.66 -15.81 18.46
N ASN A 364 -14.42 -14.84 19.37
CA ASN A 364 -13.21 -14.75 20.20
C ASN A 364 -11.92 -14.89 19.38
N ILE A 365 -11.87 -14.25 18.21
CA ILE A 365 -10.69 -14.23 17.34
C ILE A 365 -9.58 -13.47 18.05
N LYS A 366 -8.41 -14.07 18.14
CA LYS A 366 -7.21 -13.47 18.71
C LYS A 366 -6.12 -13.46 17.65
N ILE A 367 -5.42 -12.36 17.57
CA ILE A 367 -4.24 -12.21 16.74
C ILE A 367 -3.02 -12.28 17.65
N ASP A 368 -2.10 -13.18 17.36
CA ASP A 368 -0.82 -13.28 18.06
C ASP A 368 0.36 -12.84 17.18
N ASP A 369 1.55 -12.81 17.76
CA ASP A 369 2.76 -12.37 17.05
C ASP A 369 3.09 -13.29 15.86
N ALA A 370 2.70 -14.58 15.92
CA ALA A 370 2.91 -15.52 14.83
C ALA A 370 2.00 -15.21 13.63
N ASP A 371 0.75 -14.81 13.87
CA ASP A 371 -0.19 -14.38 12.84
C ASP A 371 0.32 -13.10 12.12
N ILE A 372 0.82 -12.14 12.90
CA ILE A 372 1.38 -10.90 12.36
C ILE A 372 2.63 -11.21 11.53
N LYS A 373 3.50 -12.09 12.02
CA LYS A 373 4.71 -12.50 11.30
C LYS A 373 4.38 -13.23 10.00
N ALA A 374 3.43 -14.16 10.01
CA ALA A 374 2.98 -14.85 8.80
C ALA A 374 2.42 -13.87 7.75
N THR A 375 1.61 -12.90 8.20
CA THR A 375 1.07 -11.84 7.34
C THR A 375 2.17 -10.94 6.78
N ALA A 376 3.19 -10.61 7.58
CA ALA A 376 4.33 -9.80 7.13
C ALA A 376 5.20 -10.55 6.10
N VAL A 377 5.42 -11.85 6.27
CA VAL A 377 6.13 -12.70 5.30
C VAL A 377 5.38 -12.74 3.97
N GLU A 378 4.06 -12.89 4.01
CA GLU A 378 3.26 -12.88 2.77
C GLU A 378 3.24 -11.50 2.10
N ALA A 379 3.14 -10.41 2.87
CA ALA A 379 3.27 -9.05 2.36
C ALA A 379 4.64 -8.81 1.72
N ALA A 380 5.73 -9.29 2.34
CA ALA A 380 7.07 -9.25 1.79
C ALA A 380 7.15 -10.00 0.46
N ARG A 381 6.59 -11.22 0.39
CA ARG A 381 6.55 -12.02 -0.84
C ARG A 381 5.87 -11.29 -1.99
N VAL A 382 4.69 -10.70 -1.74
CA VAL A 382 3.96 -9.91 -2.73
C VAL A 382 4.78 -8.70 -3.19
N GLN A 383 5.43 -8.01 -2.26
CA GLN A 383 6.26 -6.85 -2.59
C GLN A 383 7.48 -7.23 -3.45
N PHE A 384 8.19 -8.30 -3.12
CA PHE A 384 9.30 -8.79 -3.93
C PHE A 384 8.83 -9.25 -5.33
N ALA A 385 7.66 -9.90 -5.41
CA ALA A 385 7.08 -10.31 -6.68
C ALA A 385 6.76 -9.13 -7.61
N GLN A 386 6.33 -7.98 -7.08
CA GLN A 386 6.12 -6.74 -7.86
C GLN A 386 7.42 -6.22 -8.50
N TYR A 387 8.57 -6.48 -7.88
CA TYR A 387 9.89 -6.20 -8.45
C TYR A 387 10.45 -7.34 -9.30
N GLY A 388 9.62 -8.34 -9.65
CA GLY A 388 10.00 -9.48 -10.46
C GLY A 388 10.78 -10.57 -9.72
N MET A 389 10.95 -10.47 -8.40
CA MET A 389 11.66 -11.44 -7.57
C MET A 389 10.66 -12.45 -6.97
N ASN A 390 10.32 -13.49 -7.73
CA ASN A 390 9.30 -14.47 -7.32
C ASN A 390 9.87 -15.61 -6.43
N ASN A 391 11.19 -15.79 -6.42
CA ASN A 391 11.86 -16.86 -5.68
C ASN A 391 12.86 -16.30 -4.67
N VAL A 392 12.34 -15.51 -3.73
CA VAL A 392 13.16 -15.00 -2.63
C VAL A 392 13.28 -16.12 -1.58
N PRO A 393 14.51 -16.48 -1.14
CA PRO A 393 14.69 -17.48 -0.08
C PRO A 393 13.92 -17.09 1.19
N ALA A 394 13.39 -18.09 1.89
CA ALA A 394 12.55 -17.88 3.08
C ALA A 394 13.23 -17.01 4.13
N GLU A 395 14.54 -17.19 4.35
CA GLU A 395 15.32 -16.38 5.29
C GLU A 395 15.29 -14.89 4.98
N TYR A 396 15.37 -14.51 3.69
CA TYR A 396 15.28 -13.08 3.30
C TYR A 396 13.88 -12.52 3.49
N LEU A 397 12.84 -13.31 3.20
CA LEU A 397 11.45 -12.92 3.44
C LEU A 397 11.18 -12.73 4.94
N GLU A 398 11.68 -13.65 5.77
CA GLU A 398 11.56 -13.56 7.23
C GLU A 398 12.29 -12.34 7.81
N ASN A 399 13.52 -12.09 7.36
CA ASN A 399 14.30 -10.92 7.78
C ASN A 399 13.60 -9.61 7.38
N TYR A 400 13.08 -9.56 6.17
CA TYR A 400 12.34 -8.38 5.71
C TYR A 400 11.02 -8.19 6.46
N ALA A 401 10.30 -9.28 6.74
CA ALA A 401 9.10 -9.27 7.57
C ALA A 401 9.39 -8.76 9.00
N ASP A 402 10.51 -9.18 9.60
CA ASP A 402 10.94 -8.70 10.92
C ASP A 402 11.24 -7.18 10.92
N GLU A 403 11.77 -6.63 9.82
CA GLU A 403 11.93 -5.19 9.67
C GLU A 403 10.59 -4.45 9.49
N MET A 404 9.65 -5.04 8.73
CA MET A 404 8.30 -4.46 8.59
C MET A 404 7.58 -4.37 9.93
N ILE A 405 7.70 -5.38 10.78
CA ILE A 405 7.07 -5.42 12.11
C ILE A 405 7.65 -4.38 13.07
N LYS A 406 8.91 -3.96 12.90
CA LYS A 406 9.51 -2.89 13.71
C LYS A 406 8.96 -1.50 13.36
N ASN A 407 8.42 -1.34 12.16
CA ASN A 407 7.79 -0.08 11.74
C ASN A 407 6.35 -0.01 12.25
N ARG A 408 6.11 0.90 13.21
CA ARG A 408 4.82 1.06 13.86
C ARG A 408 3.66 1.37 12.91
N GLU A 409 3.91 2.13 11.85
CA GLU A 409 2.89 2.45 10.84
C GLU A 409 2.53 1.22 9.98
N ALA A 410 3.50 0.34 9.72
CA ALA A 410 3.27 -0.88 8.96
C ALA A 410 2.52 -1.94 9.78
N VAL A 411 2.77 -2.01 11.09
CA VAL A 411 2.17 -3.02 11.98
C VAL A 411 0.65 -2.94 12.00
N ASP A 412 0.07 -1.73 12.05
CA ASP A 412 -1.39 -1.57 12.07
C ASP A 412 -2.04 -2.18 10.81
N GLY A 413 -1.42 -1.99 9.64
CA GLY A 413 -1.87 -2.60 8.39
C GLY A 413 -1.66 -4.13 8.35
N LEU A 414 -0.62 -4.65 8.99
CA LEU A 414 -0.39 -6.09 9.09
C LEU A 414 -1.39 -6.75 10.03
N VAL A 415 -1.72 -6.13 11.15
CA VAL A 415 -2.75 -6.59 12.08
C VAL A 415 -4.11 -6.63 11.39
N ASP A 416 -4.48 -5.60 10.66
CA ASP A 416 -5.75 -5.57 9.91
C ASP A 416 -5.84 -6.72 8.89
N ARG A 417 -4.74 -7.00 8.18
CA ARG A 417 -4.68 -8.14 7.24
C ARG A 417 -4.75 -9.49 7.97
N ALA A 418 -4.07 -9.63 9.11
CA ALA A 418 -4.15 -10.84 9.92
C ALA A 418 -5.58 -11.10 10.42
N ILE A 419 -6.29 -10.03 10.81
CA ILE A 419 -7.71 -10.07 11.17
C ILE A 419 -8.54 -10.55 9.98
N ASP A 420 -8.31 -10.02 8.78
CA ASP A 420 -9.03 -10.40 7.57
C ASP A 420 -8.82 -11.88 7.22
N VAL A 421 -7.60 -12.41 7.36
CA VAL A 421 -7.30 -13.84 7.18
C VAL A 421 -8.08 -14.69 8.18
N LYS A 422 -8.02 -14.37 9.47
CA LYS A 422 -8.74 -15.12 10.52
C LYS A 422 -10.26 -15.05 10.36
N ILE A 423 -10.78 -13.88 10.01
CA ILE A 423 -12.21 -13.70 9.70
C ILE A 423 -12.62 -14.59 8.52
N THR A 424 -11.81 -14.64 7.47
CA THR A 424 -12.06 -15.48 6.29
C THR A 424 -12.15 -16.94 6.67
N GLU A 425 -11.22 -17.46 7.48
CA GLU A 425 -11.25 -18.84 7.98
C GLU A 425 -12.52 -19.13 8.80
N VAL A 426 -12.86 -18.23 9.72
CA VAL A 426 -14.06 -18.36 10.56
C VAL A 426 -15.33 -18.32 9.72
N LEU A 427 -15.44 -17.39 8.78
CA LEU A 427 -16.59 -17.26 7.90
C LEU A 427 -16.80 -18.51 7.02
N LYS A 428 -15.72 -19.08 6.45
CA LYS A 428 -15.78 -20.33 5.69
C LYS A 428 -16.36 -21.50 6.51
N GLY A 429 -16.11 -21.51 7.82
CA GLY A 429 -16.66 -22.52 8.74
C GLY A 429 -18.12 -22.29 9.12
N ILE A 430 -18.65 -21.07 8.99
CA ILE A 430 -20.01 -20.71 9.44
C ILE A 430 -21.03 -20.73 8.30
N VAL A 431 -20.65 -20.12 7.16
CA VAL A 431 -21.54 -19.97 6.02
C VAL A 431 -21.53 -21.24 5.14
N LYS A 432 -22.55 -21.39 4.32
CA LYS A 432 -22.55 -22.40 3.27
C LYS A 432 -21.77 -21.89 2.07
N LEU A 433 -20.64 -22.53 1.75
CA LEU A 433 -19.91 -22.24 0.53
C LEU A 433 -20.71 -22.67 -0.70
N ASP A 434 -20.94 -21.75 -1.63
CA ASP A 434 -21.50 -22.03 -2.96
C ASP A 434 -20.31 -22.18 -3.92
N GLU A 435 -19.74 -23.40 -3.90
CA GLU A 435 -18.51 -23.71 -4.64
C GLU A 435 -18.76 -23.67 -6.15
N LYS A 436 -17.90 -22.96 -6.87
CA LYS A 436 -17.94 -22.82 -8.33
C LYS A 436 -16.54 -23.03 -8.89
N GLU A 437 -16.44 -24.00 -9.80
CA GLU A 437 -15.20 -24.12 -10.58
C GLU A 437 -15.12 -23.03 -11.65
N ILE A 438 -13.96 -22.41 -11.79
CA ILE A 438 -13.74 -21.31 -12.71
C ILE A 438 -12.33 -21.40 -13.31
N SER A 439 -12.14 -20.94 -14.56
CA SER A 439 -10.82 -20.75 -15.13
C SER A 439 -10.13 -19.52 -14.55
N LEU A 440 -8.80 -19.47 -14.59
CA LEU A 440 -8.03 -18.29 -14.16
C LEU A 440 -8.43 -17.03 -14.95
N ASP A 441 -8.62 -17.16 -16.26
CA ASP A 441 -9.00 -16.04 -17.12
C ASP A 441 -10.39 -15.48 -16.78
N ASP A 442 -11.34 -16.33 -16.49
CA ASP A 442 -12.69 -15.91 -16.10
C ASP A 442 -12.73 -15.37 -14.68
N PHE A 443 -11.89 -15.91 -13.78
CA PHE A 443 -11.72 -15.33 -12.44
C PHE A 443 -11.14 -13.93 -12.50
N ASN A 444 -10.13 -13.68 -13.34
CA ASN A 444 -9.55 -12.36 -13.53
C ASN A 444 -10.60 -11.36 -14.06
N LYS A 445 -11.42 -11.74 -15.05
CA LYS A 445 -12.54 -10.91 -15.51
C LYS A 445 -13.52 -10.60 -14.37
N LEU A 446 -13.86 -11.59 -13.55
CA LEU A 446 -14.74 -11.42 -12.39
C LEU A 446 -14.19 -10.44 -11.36
N MET A 447 -12.86 -10.36 -11.23
CA MET A 447 -12.19 -9.41 -10.34
C MET A 447 -12.11 -7.99 -10.91
N GLU A 448 -12.12 -7.84 -12.24
CA GLU A 448 -12.14 -6.54 -12.93
C GLU A 448 -13.55 -5.91 -12.97
N GLU A 449 -14.61 -6.72 -12.94
CA GLU A 449 -16.00 -6.24 -12.86
C GLU A 449 -16.26 -5.66 -11.46
N LYS A 450 -16.17 -4.31 -11.34
CA LYS A 450 -16.43 -3.55 -10.10
C LYS A 450 -17.82 -2.97 -10.07
#